data_6aeca0214e98482dbb54be82aaa3f104
#
_entry.id   6aeca0214e98482dbb54be82aaa3f104
#
_cell.length_a   1.000
_cell.length_b   1.000
_cell.length_c   1.000
_cell.angle_alpha   90.00
_cell.angle_beta   90.00
_cell.angle_gamma   90.00
#
_symmetry.space_group_name_H-M   'P 1'
#
loop_
_entity.id
_entity.type
_entity.pdbx_description
1 polymer ?
#
loop_
_entity_poly.entity_id
_entity_poly.type
_entity_poly.pdbx_seq_one_letter_code
_entity_poly.pdbx_strand_id
1 'polypeptide(L)'
;MSYTWYEVFWFFLLYSFAGWVIGTSGAALKEKKFIDVGFLFGPWCPSYGFGAVGFALFLPELKEQPVFLFAGGVILSFIITSFTGVTLERIFHQKWKDYSRRRFNFGGYVNLPYTVVWGAAALLCIWIVNPFLSKIIGILPYGLGKVILIIAYVVIVIDFIGTISGILSVHIRLARLGKLVLVEEVADNLQKAADYMGNGLTGWVLKHLEKSHEGLEIKEIIRSKLQRREKAQEMTGVFAAGCGFYKLFWLFFLGSFLGDITETIFCWWKMGTITSRSSVVYGPFSLVWGIGCFFLTYMLYQYRDRSDSFIFIFGTVLGGAYEYICSVVLELVFGTVFWDYSKIPFNLGGRINLLYCFFWGIAAVVWMKILYPKLSGFIEKIPKKIGVPLTWFLVVFMVFDMAISGLALNRYHERHQKAATPENAITKILDTRFPDKRMERIYPSAKHVK
;
A
#
# COMPACT_ATOMS: atom_id res chain seq x y z
N MET A 1 15.07 12.20 10.28
CA MET A 1 14.57 12.39 8.92
C MET A 1 15.56 13.26 8.16
N SER A 2 16.07 12.81 7.00
CA SER A 2 17.11 13.53 6.25
C SER A 2 16.58 14.71 5.43
N TYR A 3 15.29 14.73 5.16
CA TYR A 3 14.58 15.76 4.41
C TYR A 3 13.39 16.29 5.21
N THR A 4 13.08 17.57 5.07
CA THR A 4 11.88 18.18 5.66
C THR A 4 10.62 17.74 4.90
N TRP A 5 9.46 17.75 5.55
CA TRP A 5 8.17 17.49 4.86
C TRP A 5 7.92 18.42 3.68
N TYR A 6 8.39 19.67 3.77
CA TYR A 6 8.32 20.65 2.69
C TYR A 6 9.08 20.17 1.45
N GLU A 7 10.32 19.65 1.63
CA GLU A 7 11.12 19.08 0.53
C GLU A 7 10.47 17.81 -0.03
N VAL A 8 9.93 16.93 0.83
CA VAL A 8 9.28 15.69 0.41
C VAL A 8 8.06 15.98 -0.50
N PHE A 9 7.26 16.99 -0.15
CA PHE A 9 6.16 17.42 -1.01
C PHE A 9 6.65 17.97 -2.35
N TRP A 10 7.73 18.76 -2.37
CA TRP A 10 8.35 19.19 -3.60
C TRP A 10 8.90 18.03 -4.43
N PHE A 11 9.53 17.04 -3.82
CA PHE A 11 10.02 15.85 -4.52
C PHE A 11 8.88 15.11 -5.21
N PHE A 12 7.76 14.87 -4.53
CA PHE A 12 6.61 14.25 -5.17
C PHE A 12 6.19 15.01 -6.44
N LEU A 13 6.04 16.31 -6.36
CA LEU A 13 5.62 17.15 -7.48
C LEU A 13 6.61 17.10 -8.65
N LEU A 14 7.89 17.38 -8.36
CA LEU A 14 8.92 17.47 -9.39
C LEU A 14 9.19 16.13 -10.07
N TYR A 15 9.24 15.04 -9.30
CA TYR A 15 9.43 13.71 -9.88
C TYR A 15 8.18 13.18 -10.60
N SER A 16 6.97 13.55 -10.18
CA SER A 16 5.75 13.24 -10.92
C SER A 16 5.76 13.92 -12.30
N PHE A 17 6.16 15.17 -12.35
CA PHE A 17 6.31 15.91 -13.60
C PHE A 17 7.44 15.32 -14.47
N ALA A 18 8.63 15.11 -13.90
CA ALA A 18 9.77 14.53 -14.60
C ALA A 18 9.43 13.13 -15.17
N GLY A 19 8.74 12.31 -14.39
CA GLY A 19 8.27 10.98 -14.82
C GLY A 19 7.31 11.05 -16.00
N TRP A 20 6.42 12.04 -16.02
CA TRP A 20 5.55 12.29 -17.16
C TRP A 20 6.35 12.73 -18.41
N VAL A 21 7.29 13.66 -18.26
CA VAL A 21 8.17 14.10 -19.35
C VAL A 21 8.95 12.92 -19.94
N ILE A 22 9.60 12.11 -19.08
CA ILE A 22 10.39 10.93 -19.50
C ILE A 22 9.49 9.91 -20.21
N GLY A 23 8.33 9.59 -19.64
CA GLY A 23 7.39 8.63 -20.19
C GLY A 23 6.86 9.07 -21.56
N THR A 24 6.36 10.29 -21.63
CA THR A 24 5.78 10.89 -22.85
C THR A 24 6.84 11.04 -23.95
N SER A 25 8.06 11.51 -23.60
CA SER A 25 9.16 11.62 -24.56
C SER A 25 9.60 10.25 -25.08
N GLY A 26 9.71 9.24 -24.20
CA GLY A 26 10.04 7.86 -24.60
C GLY A 26 9.00 7.25 -25.54
N ALA A 27 7.71 7.45 -25.24
CA ALA A 27 6.61 7.00 -26.10
C ALA A 27 6.60 7.76 -27.44
N ALA A 28 6.81 9.08 -27.41
CA ALA A 28 6.85 9.90 -28.61
C ALA A 28 8.00 9.51 -29.57
N LEU A 29 9.18 9.19 -29.02
CA LEU A 29 10.32 8.72 -29.80
C LEU A 29 10.06 7.35 -30.45
N LYS A 30 9.39 6.45 -29.71
CA LYS A 30 9.09 5.11 -30.22
C LYS A 30 8.00 5.12 -31.29
N GLU A 31 6.90 5.85 -31.04
CA GLU A 31 5.70 5.84 -31.88
C GLU A 31 5.67 6.97 -32.92
N LYS A 32 6.67 7.87 -32.89
CA LYS A 32 6.76 9.09 -33.77
C LYS A 32 5.51 9.97 -33.72
N LYS A 33 4.79 9.94 -32.59
CA LYS A 33 3.60 10.77 -32.31
C LYS A 33 3.55 11.13 -30.84
N PHE A 34 2.91 12.24 -30.49
CA PHE A 34 2.71 12.62 -29.10
C PHE A 34 1.71 11.66 -28.46
N ILE A 35 2.16 10.94 -27.41
CA ILE A 35 1.33 10.05 -26.58
C ILE A 35 1.50 10.50 -25.15
N ASP A 36 0.40 10.94 -24.54
CA ASP A 36 0.35 11.23 -23.12
C ASP A 36 0.31 9.92 -22.33
N VAL A 37 1.33 9.65 -21.53
CA VAL A 37 1.51 8.38 -20.77
C VAL A 37 1.02 8.50 -19.32
N GLY A 38 0.44 9.63 -18.94
CA GLY A 38 -0.05 9.88 -17.58
C GLY A 38 -1.32 9.10 -17.23
N PHE A 39 -1.45 8.68 -15.97
CA PHE A 39 -2.73 8.18 -15.42
C PHE A 39 -3.73 9.32 -15.22
N LEU A 40 -3.24 10.49 -14.86
CA LEU A 40 -3.98 11.72 -14.69
C LEU A 40 -4.07 12.48 -16.02
N PHE A 41 -4.99 13.44 -16.11
CA PHE A 41 -5.14 14.28 -17.32
C PHE A 41 -4.06 15.33 -17.45
N GLY A 42 -3.54 15.81 -16.31
CA GLY A 42 -2.43 16.75 -16.28
C GLY A 42 -1.06 16.07 -16.48
N PRO A 43 0.00 16.87 -16.60
CA PRO A 43 1.36 16.40 -16.86
C PRO A 43 1.98 15.79 -15.59
N TRP A 44 1.33 14.80 -15.03
CA TRP A 44 1.72 14.16 -13.78
C TRP A 44 1.76 12.64 -13.93
N CYS A 45 2.84 12.02 -13.46
CA CYS A 45 2.95 10.58 -13.29
C CYS A 45 3.14 10.25 -11.80
N PRO A 46 2.07 10.08 -11.00
CA PRO A 46 2.15 9.90 -9.55
C PRO A 46 3.01 8.72 -9.11
N SER A 47 3.13 7.68 -9.93
CA SER A 47 3.97 6.51 -9.61
C SER A 47 5.46 6.88 -9.46
N TYR A 48 5.96 7.84 -10.25
CA TYR A 48 7.32 8.36 -10.11
C TYR A 48 7.44 9.23 -8.86
N GLY A 49 6.44 10.05 -8.57
CA GLY A 49 6.39 10.84 -7.33
C GLY A 49 6.39 9.98 -6.08
N PHE A 50 5.53 8.96 -6.02
CA PHE A 50 5.53 8.00 -4.89
C PHE A 50 6.84 7.22 -4.80
N GLY A 51 7.45 6.85 -5.94
CA GLY A 51 8.77 6.22 -5.95
C GLY A 51 9.84 7.11 -5.33
N ALA A 52 9.90 8.37 -5.73
CA ALA A 52 10.87 9.34 -5.19
C ALA A 52 10.64 9.64 -3.70
N VAL A 53 9.39 9.80 -3.28
CA VAL A 53 9.03 9.94 -1.86
C VAL A 53 9.46 8.69 -1.07
N GLY A 54 9.20 7.49 -1.61
CA GLY A 54 9.66 6.25 -1.01
C GLY A 54 11.19 6.22 -0.86
N PHE A 55 11.94 6.60 -1.88
CA PHE A 55 13.40 6.70 -1.79
C PHE A 55 13.83 7.73 -0.75
N ALA A 56 13.21 8.92 -0.72
CA ALA A 56 13.55 9.99 0.22
C ALA A 56 13.22 9.65 1.68
N LEU A 57 12.19 8.86 1.94
CA LEU A 57 11.78 8.48 3.29
C LEU A 57 12.51 7.23 3.81
N PHE A 58 12.73 6.24 2.94
CA PHE A 58 13.18 4.91 3.38
C PHE A 58 14.68 4.64 3.14
N LEU A 59 15.34 5.34 2.22
CA LEU A 59 16.72 5.01 1.84
C LEU A 59 17.83 5.93 2.38
N PRO A 60 17.60 7.12 2.95
CA PRO A 60 18.68 8.03 3.31
C PRO A 60 19.66 7.47 4.34
N GLU A 61 19.20 6.59 5.23
CA GLU A 61 20.06 5.92 6.22
C GLU A 61 21.09 4.98 5.58
N LEU A 62 20.82 4.53 4.36
CA LEU A 62 21.70 3.64 3.60
C LEU A 62 22.68 4.40 2.71
N LYS A 63 22.69 5.74 2.78
CA LYS A 63 23.49 6.61 1.90
C LYS A 63 24.97 6.24 1.87
N GLU A 64 25.53 5.90 3.04
CA GLU A 64 26.95 5.52 3.19
C GLU A 64 27.26 4.08 2.76
N GLN A 65 26.23 3.31 2.39
CA GLN A 65 26.35 1.90 2.02
C GLN A 65 25.76 1.65 0.64
N PRO A 66 26.54 1.89 -0.45
CA PRO A 66 26.03 1.88 -1.83
C PRO A 66 25.31 0.61 -2.25
N VAL A 67 25.82 -0.56 -1.83
CA VAL A 67 25.23 -1.86 -2.15
C VAL A 67 23.83 -2.00 -1.51
N PHE A 68 23.69 -1.60 -0.25
CA PHE A 68 22.41 -1.66 0.44
C PHE A 68 21.45 -0.58 -0.05
N LEU A 69 21.93 0.60 -0.40
CA LEU A 69 21.15 1.66 -1.01
C LEU A 69 20.58 1.20 -2.36
N PHE A 70 21.40 0.58 -3.21
CA PHE A 70 20.99 -0.02 -4.47
C PHE A 70 19.94 -1.13 -4.25
N ALA A 71 20.22 -2.07 -3.35
CA ALA A 71 19.31 -3.17 -3.03
C ALA A 71 17.97 -2.66 -2.48
N GLY A 72 18.01 -1.65 -1.59
CA GLY A 72 16.81 -0.97 -1.09
C GLY A 72 15.98 -0.33 -2.21
N GLY A 73 16.63 0.32 -3.17
CA GLY A 73 15.98 0.87 -4.36
C GLY A 73 15.30 -0.20 -5.23
N VAL A 74 15.99 -1.34 -5.46
CA VAL A 74 15.43 -2.50 -6.18
C VAL A 74 14.18 -3.04 -5.44
N ILE A 75 14.28 -3.25 -4.13
CA ILE A 75 13.20 -3.81 -3.31
C ILE A 75 12.00 -2.85 -3.26
N LEU A 76 12.22 -1.57 -2.98
CA LEU A 76 11.14 -0.58 -2.94
C LEU A 76 10.44 -0.46 -4.29
N SER A 77 11.18 -0.40 -5.39
CA SER A 77 10.59 -0.33 -6.72
C SER A 77 9.79 -1.60 -7.06
N PHE A 78 10.28 -2.77 -6.66
CA PHE A 78 9.57 -4.04 -6.80
C PHE A 78 8.21 -3.99 -6.08
N ILE A 79 8.18 -3.50 -4.84
CA ILE A 79 6.95 -3.41 -4.05
C ILE A 79 5.97 -2.41 -4.64
N ILE A 80 6.44 -1.18 -4.91
CA ILE A 80 5.59 -0.12 -5.46
C ILE A 80 4.99 -0.57 -6.79
N THR A 81 5.79 -1.17 -7.68
CA THR A 81 5.33 -1.65 -8.98
C THR A 81 4.36 -2.82 -8.84
N SER A 82 4.65 -3.78 -7.95
CA SER A 82 3.76 -4.92 -7.68
C SER A 82 2.43 -4.46 -7.11
N PHE A 83 2.46 -3.61 -6.08
CA PHE A 83 1.26 -3.08 -5.43
C PHE A 83 0.40 -2.28 -6.41
N THR A 84 1.03 -1.37 -7.16
CA THR A 84 0.34 -0.58 -8.20
C THR A 84 -0.27 -1.50 -9.27
N GLY A 85 0.50 -2.47 -9.76
CA GLY A 85 0.04 -3.40 -10.79
C GLY A 85 -1.16 -4.24 -10.32
N VAL A 86 -1.09 -4.83 -9.13
CA VAL A 86 -2.20 -5.61 -8.53
C VAL A 86 -3.43 -4.73 -8.31
N THR A 87 -3.23 -3.50 -7.81
CA THR A 87 -4.32 -2.56 -7.55
C THR A 87 -5.02 -2.14 -8.83
N LEU A 88 -4.25 -1.77 -9.86
CA LEU A 88 -4.80 -1.39 -11.16
C LEU A 88 -5.52 -2.55 -11.85
N GLU A 89 -4.97 -3.77 -11.78
CA GLU A 89 -5.68 -4.94 -12.33
C GLU A 89 -7.00 -5.22 -11.59
N ARG A 90 -7.06 -5.00 -10.28
CA ARG A 90 -8.34 -5.14 -9.55
C ARG A 90 -9.37 -4.08 -9.94
N ILE A 91 -8.92 -2.87 -10.26
CA ILE A 91 -9.79 -1.77 -10.69
C ILE A 91 -10.24 -1.96 -12.15
N PHE A 92 -9.28 -2.18 -13.05
CA PHE A 92 -9.52 -2.24 -14.49
C PHE A 92 -9.79 -3.65 -15.01
N HIS A 93 -9.51 -4.70 -14.21
CA HIS A 93 -9.58 -6.11 -14.57
C HIS A 93 -8.65 -6.52 -15.72
N GLN A 94 -7.67 -5.68 -16.01
CA GLN A 94 -6.60 -5.90 -16.96
C GLN A 94 -5.27 -5.45 -16.36
N LYS A 95 -4.17 -6.08 -16.79
CA LYS A 95 -2.83 -5.66 -16.37
C LYS A 95 -2.47 -4.38 -17.09
N TRP A 96 -2.21 -3.33 -16.32
CA TRP A 96 -1.81 -2.02 -16.83
C TRP A 96 -0.51 -2.06 -17.64
N LYS A 97 0.47 -2.84 -17.15
CA LYS A 97 1.67 -3.26 -17.90
C LYS A 97 1.80 -4.75 -17.72
N ASP A 98 1.80 -5.49 -18.83
CA ASP A 98 1.95 -6.94 -18.79
C ASP A 98 3.36 -7.37 -19.22
N TYR A 99 4.12 -7.83 -18.24
CA TYR A 99 5.46 -8.41 -18.44
C TYR A 99 5.44 -9.92 -18.51
N SER A 100 4.28 -10.58 -18.58
CA SER A 100 4.16 -12.06 -18.52
C SER A 100 4.97 -12.76 -19.61
N ARG A 101 5.18 -12.13 -20.77
CA ARG A 101 5.97 -12.68 -21.89
C ARG A 101 7.47 -12.42 -21.75
N ARG A 102 7.92 -11.63 -20.76
CA ARG A 102 9.35 -11.32 -20.57
C ARG A 102 10.00 -12.30 -19.61
N ARG A 103 11.30 -12.60 -19.84
CA ARG A 103 12.11 -13.36 -18.89
C ARG A 103 12.25 -12.58 -17.58
N PHE A 104 12.37 -13.29 -16.46
CA PHE A 104 12.51 -12.70 -15.12
C PHE A 104 11.34 -11.75 -14.73
N ASN A 105 10.12 -12.07 -15.19
CA ASN A 105 8.94 -11.38 -14.69
C ASN A 105 8.41 -12.08 -13.42
N PHE A 106 7.83 -11.27 -12.54
CA PHE A 106 7.13 -11.75 -11.34
C PHE A 106 5.64 -11.42 -11.49
N GLY A 107 4.85 -12.48 -11.73
CA GLY A 107 3.40 -12.36 -11.89
C GLY A 107 2.93 -11.52 -13.07
N GLY A 108 3.83 -11.11 -13.95
CA GLY A 108 3.54 -10.21 -15.05
C GLY A 108 3.48 -8.73 -14.66
N TYR A 109 3.58 -8.38 -13.37
CA TYR A 109 3.55 -6.97 -12.92
C TYR A 109 4.93 -6.34 -12.87
N VAL A 110 5.93 -7.13 -12.51
CA VAL A 110 7.31 -6.67 -12.34
C VAL A 110 8.24 -7.43 -13.26
N ASN A 111 9.19 -6.73 -13.82
CA ASN A 111 10.29 -7.31 -14.57
C ASN A 111 11.62 -6.93 -13.88
N LEU A 112 12.41 -7.94 -13.49
CA LEU A 112 13.64 -7.74 -12.71
C LEU A 112 14.63 -6.75 -13.34
N PRO A 113 14.92 -6.79 -14.65
CA PRO A 113 15.77 -5.79 -15.29
C PRO A 113 15.33 -4.34 -15.05
N TYR A 114 14.02 -4.07 -15.03
CA TYR A 114 13.53 -2.72 -14.74
C TYR A 114 13.70 -2.33 -13.27
N THR A 115 13.52 -3.27 -12.33
CA THR A 115 13.77 -2.96 -10.91
C THR A 115 15.25 -2.70 -10.63
N VAL A 116 16.15 -3.34 -11.36
CA VAL A 116 17.60 -3.05 -11.31
C VAL A 116 17.91 -1.62 -11.77
N VAL A 117 17.26 -1.16 -12.86
CA VAL A 117 17.36 0.23 -13.32
C VAL A 117 16.87 1.21 -12.25
N TRP A 118 15.76 0.87 -11.56
CA TRP A 118 15.26 1.67 -10.45
C TRP A 118 16.19 1.67 -9.23
N GLY A 119 16.93 0.58 -8.99
CA GLY A 119 18.00 0.56 -7.99
C GLY A 119 19.11 1.56 -8.30
N ALA A 120 19.54 1.64 -9.56
CA ALA A 120 20.50 2.66 -10.01
C ALA A 120 19.90 4.08 -9.92
N ALA A 121 18.62 4.25 -10.25
CA ALA A 121 17.92 5.52 -10.08
C ALA A 121 17.85 5.96 -8.60
N ALA A 122 17.71 5.02 -7.65
CA ALA A 122 17.74 5.33 -6.23
C ALA A 122 19.09 5.90 -5.78
N LEU A 123 20.22 5.35 -6.28
CA LEU A 123 21.56 5.91 -6.04
C LEU A 123 21.64 7.36 -6.56
N LEU A 124 21.22 7.58 -7.81
CA LEU A 124 21.19 8.90 -8.42
C LEU A 124 20.31 9.88 -7.63
N CYS A 125 19.11 9.46 -7.24
CA CYS A 125 18.19 10.27 -6.44
C CYS A 125 18.82 10.70 -5.12
N ILE A 126 19.34 9.76 -4.33
CA ILE A 126 19.83 10.05 -2.97
C ILE A 126 21.15 10.84 -3.00
N TRP A 127 22.05 10.54 -3.92
CA TRP A 127 23.37 11.20 -3.93
C TRP A 127 23.43 12.50 -4.71
N ILE A 128 22.65 12.64 -5.76
CA ILE A 128 22.79 13.75 -6.70
C ILE A 128 21.50 14.57 -6.80
N VAL A 129 20.38 13.93 -7.18
CA VAL A 129 19.20 14.71 -7.60
C VAL A 129 18.50 15.33 -6.40
N ASN A 130 18.26 14.59 -5.31
CA ASN A 130 17.62 15.14 -4.12
C ASN A 130 18.44 16.28 -3.47
N PRO A 131 19.77 16.15 -3.24
CA PRO A 131 20.58 17.26 -2.74
C PRO A 131 20.56 18.49 -3.66
N PHE A 132 20.54 18.28 -4.98
CA PHE A 132 20.44 19.36 -5.96
C PHE A 132 19.07 20.05 -5.89
N LEU A 133 17.98 19.27 -5.86
CA LEU A 133 16.63 19.79 -5.72
C LEU A 133 16.42 20.53 -4.39
N SER A 134 16.95 20.00 -3.28
CA SER A 134 16.90 20.67 -1.99
C SER A 134 17.56 22.05 -2.02
N LYS A 135 18.69 22.20 -2.71
CA LYS A 135 19.33 23.51 -2.92
C LYS A 135 18.44 24.47 -3.72
N ILE A 136 17.82 23.99 -4.81
CA ILE A 136 16.90 24.80 -5.64
C ILE A 136 15.69 25.22 -4.81
N ILE A 137 15.08 24.29 -4.08
CA ILE A 137 13.92 24.55 -3.22
C ILE A 137 14.29 25.58 -2.14
N GLY A 138 15.52 25.51 -1.60
CA GLY A 138 16.03 26.47 -0.62
C GLY A 138 16.25 27.89 -1.14
N ILE A 139 16.41 28.09 -2.46
CA ILE A 139 16.50 29.41 -3.08
C ILE A 139 15.12 30.10 -3.12
N LEU A 140 14.04 29.30 -3.20
CA LEU A 140 12.69 29.83 -3.27
C LEU A 140 12.25 30.36 -1.89
N PRO A 141 11.76 31.63 -1.80
CA PRO A 141 11.19 32.12 -0.54
C PRO A 141 10.11 31.17 -0.01
N TYR A 142 10.23 30.74 1.24
CA TYR A 142 9.38 29.71 1.85
C TYR A 142 7.88 29.98 1.66
N GLY A 143 7.44 31.24 1.88
CA GLY A 143 6.04 31.63 1.69
C GLY A 143 5.54 31.43 0.27
N LEU A 144 6.33 31.86 -0.72
CA LEU A 144 6.00 31.69 -2.14
C LEU A 144 5.98 30.21 -2.52
N GLY A 145 7.00 29.46 -2.12
CA GLY A 145 7.08 28.02 -2.37
C GLY A 145 5.91 27.23 -1.78
N LYS A 146 5.47 27.61 -0.56
CA LYS A 146 4.28 27.02 0.07
C LYS A 146 3.01 27.30 -0.70
N VAL A 147 2.82 28.50 -1.20
CA VAL A 147 1.65 28.87 -2.03
C VAL A 147 1.64 28.07 -3.35
N ILE A 148 2.79 27.98 -4.03
CA ILE A 148 2.92 27.19 -5.27
C ILE A 148 2.59 25.72 -5.01
N LEU A 149 3.12 25.11 -3.94
CA LEU A 149 2.79 23.73 -3.56
C LEU A 149 1.29 23.54 -3.33
N ILE A 150 0.66 24.41 -2.55
CA ILE A 150 -0.77 24.31 -2.28
C ILE A 150 -1.58 24.35 -3.57
N ILE A 151 -1.28 25.30 -4.46
CA ILE A 151 -1.97 25.41 -5.76
C ILE A 151 -1.75 24.14 -6.58
N ALA A 152 -0.51 23.65 -6.71
CA ALA A 152 -0.19 22.46 -7.48
C ALA A 152 -0.90 21.22 -6.92
N TYR A 153 -0.91 21.04 -5.61
CA TYR A 153 -1.62 19.91 -4.99
C TYR A 153 -3.14 20.01 -5.13
N VAL A 154 -3.72 21.21 -5.05
CA VAL A 154 -5.15 21.41 -5.33
C VAL A 154 -5.47 21.00 -6.76
N VAL A 155 -4.66 21.38 -7.74
CA VAL A 155 -4.83 20.99 -9.14
C VAL A 155 -4.73 19.46 -9.30
N ILE A 156 -3.70 18.84 -8.71
CA ILE A 156 -3.51 17.36 -8.75
C ILE A 156 -4.69 16.63 -8.10
N VAL A 157 -5.19 17.12 -6.96
CA VAL A 157 -6.34 16.52 -6.27
C VAL A 157 -7.62 16.64 -7.09
N ILE A 158 -7.87 17.79 -7.71
CA ILE A 158 -9.02 17.97 -8.61
C ILE A 158 -8.92 17.03 -9.81
N ASP A 159 -7.76 16.92 -10.43
CA ASP A 159 -7.48 16.01 -11.54
C ASP A 159 -7.69 14.53 -11.10
N PHE A 160 -7.15 14.15 -9.95
CA PHE A 160 -7.33 12.82 -9.38
C PHE A 160 -8.80 12.49 -9.11
N ILE A 161 -9.54 13.42 -8.49
CA ILE A 161 -10.99 13.25 -8.24
C ILE A 161 -11.74 13.14 -9.58
N GLY A 162 -11.40 13.96 -10.57
CA GLY A 162 -11.97 13.90 -11.91
C GLY A 162 -11.74 12.54 -12.58
N THR A 163 -10.51 12.07 -12.56
CA THR A 163 -10.11 10.77 -13.12
C THR A 163 -10.84 9.61 -12.40
N ILE A 164 -10.82 9.59 -11.07
CA ILE A 164 -11.51 8.54 -10.28
C ILE A 164 -13.02 8.60 -10.47
N SER A 165 -13.62 9.79 -10.48
CA SER A 165 -15.05 9.96 -10.74
C SER A 165 -15.46 9.44 -12.12
N GLY A 166 -14.62 9.70 -13.12
CA GLY A 166 -14.78 9.14 -14.47
C GLY A 166 -14.77 7.61 -14.45
N ILE A 167 -13.76 7.01 -13.83
CA ILE A 167 -13.64 5.55 -13.68
C ILE A 167 -14.84 4.98 -12.91
N LEU A 168 -15.24 5.61 -11.81
CA LEU A 168 -16.39 5.17 -11.00
C LEU A 168 -17.69 5.26 -11.79
N SER A 169 -17.89 6.31 -12.59
CA SER A 169 -19.06 6.47 -13.44
C SER A 169 -19.15 5.36 -14.50
N VAL A 170 -18.01 4.92 -15.05
CA VAL A 170 -17.92 3.72 -15.91
C VAL A 170 -18.40 2.50 -15.15
N HIS A 171 -17.95 2.28 -13.92
CA HIS A 171 -18.37 1.17 -13.08
C HIS A 171 -19.87 1.15 -12.82
N ILE A 172 -20.44 2.31 -12.50
CA ILE A 172 -21.88 2.47 -12.22
C ILE A 172 -22.72 2.21 -13.49
N ARG A 173 -22.27 2.75 -14.64
CA ARG A 173 -22.97 2.53 -15.93
C ARG A 173 -22.91 1.07 -16.34
N LEU A 174 -21.75 0.40 -16.23
CA LEU A 174 -21.62 -1.05 -16.43
C LEU A 174 -22.50 -1.87 -15.49
N ALA A 175 -22.63 -1.43 -14.24
CA ALA A 175 -23.52 -2.05 -13.26
C ALA A 175 -24.99 -1.96 -13.64
N ARG A 176 -25.41 -0.87 -14.27
CA ARG A 176 -26.80 -0.67 -14.77
C ARG A 176 -27.05 -1.49 -16.04
N LEU A 177 -26.13 -1.47 -17.00
CA LEU A 177 -26.24 -2.28 -18.24
C LEU A 177 -26.41 -3.76 -17.94
N GLY A 178 -25.59 -4.31 -17.03
CA GLY A 178 -25.70 -5.74 -16.66
C GLY A 178 -26.95 -6.11 -15.85
N LYS A 179 -27.80 -5.15 -15.44
CA LYS A 179 -29.16 -5.43 -14.90
C LYS A 179 -30.23 -5.46 -15.99
N LEU A 180 -29.97 -4.87 -17.15
CA LEU A 180 -30.96 -4.65 -18.20
C LEU A 180 -30.87 -5.65 -19.35
N VAL A 181 -29.75 -6.39 -19.47
CA VAL A 181 -29.47 -7.24 -20.64
C VAL A 181 -28.92 -8.60 -20.22
N LEU A 182 -29.47 -9.69 -20.73
CA LEU A 182 -28.90 -11.03 -20.64
C LEU A 182 -27.56 -11.08 -21.38
N VAL A 183 -26.59 -11.84 -20.85
CA VAL A 183 -25.17 -11.84 -21.28
C VAL A 183 -24.99 -12.13 -22.76
N GLU A 184 -25.85 -12.95 -23.36
CA GLU A 184 -25.82 -13.27 -24.80
C GLU A 184 -26.14 -12.07 -25.70
N GLU A 185 -27.10 -11.21 -25.29
CA GLU A 185 -27.44 -9.97 -26.00
C GLU A 185 -26.37 -8.87 -25.90
N VAL A 186 -25.54 -8.89 -24.84
CA VAL A 186 -24.46 -7.91 -24.66
C VAL A 186 -23.29 -8.16 -25.60
N ALA A 187 -23.03 -9.40 -25.96
CA ALA A 187 -21.97 -9.74 -26.94
C ALA A 187 -22.25 -9.12 -28.30
N ASP A 188 -23.50 -9.17 -28.75
CA ASP A 188 -23.95 -8.59 -30.02
C ASP A 188 -24.11 -7.05 -29.96
N ASN A 189 -24.32 -6.50 -28.75
CA ASN A 189 -24.51 -5.07 -28.53
C ASN A 189 -23.29 -4.37 -27.86
N LEU A 190 -22.11 -5.01 -27.86
CA LEU A 190 -20.86 -4.41 -27.31
C LEU A 190 -20.55 -3.05 -27.92
N GLN A 191 -20.86 -2.83 -29.20
CA GLN A 191 -20.68 -1.55 -29.85
C GLN A 191 -21.64 -0.49 -29.27
N LYS A 192 -22.92 -0.83 -29.10
CA LYS A 192 -23.91 0.09 -28.49
C LYS A 192 -23.61 0.38 -27.01
N ALA A 193 -23.05 -0.59 -26.28
CA ALA A 193 -22.60 -0.39 -24.91
C ALA A 193 -21.36 0.52 -24.86
N ALA A 194 -20.42 0.37 -25.79
CA ALA A 194 -19.27 1.26 -25.93
C ALA A 194 -19.69 2.70 -26.30
N ASP A 195 -20.64 2.84 -27.24
CA ASP A 195 -21.18 4.14 -27.65
C ASP A 195 -21.98 4.81 -26.53
N TYR A 196 -22.75 4.03 -25.74
CA TYR A 196 -23.45 4.54 -24.54
C TYR A 196 -22.49 5.04 -23.46
N MET A 197 -21.34 4.36 -23.29
CA MET A 197 -20.31 4.79 -22.35
C MET A 197 -19.42 5.91 -22.91
N GLY A 198 -19.34 6.03 -24.24
CA GLY A 198 -18.55 7.04 -24.94
C GLY A 198 -19.06 8.47 -24.83
N ASN A 199 -20.25 8.70 -24.29
CA ASN A 199 -20.86 10.01 -24.19
C ASN A 199 -20.56 10.73 -22.85
N GLY A 200 -20.18 12.03 -22.93
CA GLY A 200 -19.92 12.89 -21.77
C GLY A 200 -18.56 12.67 -21.13
N LEU A 201 -18.44 13.08 -19.87
CA LEU A 201 -17.19 13.01 -19.06
C LEU A 201 -16.60 11.60 -19.03
N THR A 202 -17.46 10.58 -18.96
CA THR A 202 -17.05 9.16 -18.92
C THR A 202 -16.34 8.74 -20.21
N GLY A 203 -16.86 9.15 -21.38
CA GLY A 203 -16.26 8.83 -22.65
C GLY A 203 -14.94 9.54 -22.88
N TRP A 204 -14.83 10.76 -22.38
CA TRP A 204 -13.58 11.49 -22.42
C TRP A 204 -12.50 10.85 -21.56
N VAL A 205 -12.83 10.45 -20.29
CA VAL A 205 -11.91 9.72 -19.42
C VAL A 205 -11.48 8.40 -20.04
N LEU A 206 -12.41 7.63 -20.60
CA LEU A 206 -12.08 6.36 -21.23
C LEU A 206 -11.19 6.52 -22.46
N LYS A 207 -11.47 7.51 -23.32
CA LYS A 207 -10.61 7.82 -24.47
C LYS A 207 -9.21 8.27 -24.07
N HIS A 208 -9.09 9.02 -22.95
CA HIS A 208 -7.79 9.39 -22.43
C HIS A 208 -7.02 8.17 -21.94
N LEU A 209 -7.64 7.29 -21.14
CA LEU A 209 -7.04 6.07 -20.64
C LEU A 209 -6.64 5.11 -21.78
N GLU A 210 -7.48 4.94 -22.79
CA GLU A 210 -7.20 4.10 -23.97
C GLU A 210 -6.05 4.66 -24.82
N LYS A 211 -5.98 6.00 -24.95
CA LYS A 211 -4.92 6.69 -25.69
C LYS A 211 -3.58 6.68 -24.93
N SER A 212 -3.62 6.75 -23.61
CA SER A 212 -2.44 6.79 -22.74
C SER A 212 -1.80 5.42 -22.53
N HIS A 213 -2.51 4.31 -22.84
CA HIS A 213 -2.07 2.96 -22.50
C HIS A 213 -2.35 1.99 -23.64
N GLU A 214 -1.28 1.57 -24.31
CA GLU A 214 -1.32 0.44 -25.25
C GLU A 214 -1.81 -0.83 -24.52
N GLY A 215 -2.95 -1.39 -24.94
CA GLY A 215 -3.52 -2.61 -24.39
C GLY A 215 -4.76 -2.44 -23.51
N LEU A 216 -5.20 -1.21 -23.22
CA LEU A 216 -6.42 -0.93 -22.49
C LEU A 216 -7.58 -0.81 -23.48
N GLU A 217 -8.14 -1.96 -23.93
CA GLU A 217 -9.31 -1.95 -24.79
C GLU A 217 -10.58 -1.91 -23.93
N ILE A 218 -11.40 -0.86 -24.12
CA ILE A 218 -12.69 -0.69 -23.43
C ILE A 218 -13.57 -1.93 -23.57
N LYS A 219 -13.56 -2.53 -24.76
CA LYS A 219 -14.31 -3.77 -25.04
C LYS A 219 -13.88 -4.94 -24.16
N GLU A 220 -12.58 -5.11 -23.93
CA GLU A 220 -12.05 -6.16 -23.05
C GLU A 220 -12.33 -5.89 -21.56
N ILE A 221 -12.32 -4.63 -21.12
CA ILE A 221 -12.72 -4.25 -19.78
C ILE A 221 -14.18 -4.62 -19.54
N ILE A 222 -15.06 -4.33 -20.49
CA ILE A 222 -16.48 -4.67 -20.42
C ILE A 222 -16.65 -6.19 -20.35
N ARG A 223 -16.00 -6.93 -21.27
CA ARG A 223 -16.09 -8.38 -21.35
C ARG A 223 -15.58 -9.09 -20.09
N SER A 224 -14.43 -8.69 -19.58
CA SER A 224 -13.86 -9.26 -18.35
C SER A 224 -14.72 -8.99 -17.12
N LYS A 225 -15.37 -7.82 -17.04
CA LYS A 225 -16.31 -7.49 -15.95
C LYS A 225 -17.60 -8.29 -16.03
N LEU A 226 -18.13 -8.51 -17.22
CA LEU A 226 -19.33 -9.34 -17.41
C LEU A 226 -19.07 -10.79 -17.01
N GLN A 227 -17.97 -11.39 -17.46
CA GLN A 227 -17.57 -12.77 -17.09
C GLN A 227 -17.32 -12.93 -15.56
N ARG A 228 -16.72 -11.94 -14.92
CA ARG A 228 -16.55 -11.98 -13.45
C ARG A 228 -17.87 -11.83 -12.70
N ARG A 229 -18.83 -11.13 -13.28
CA ARG A 229 -20.16 -10.96 -12.71
C ARG A 229 -20.97 -12.25 -12.75
N GLU A 230 -20.89 -13.03 -13.82
CA GLU A 230 -21.47 -14.37 -13.91
C GLU A 230 -20.92 -15.27 -12.79
N LYS A 231 -19.59 -15.36 -12.67
CA LYS A 231 -18.94 -16.10 -11.57
C LYS A 231 -19.29 -15.58 -10.19
N ALA A 232 -19.52 -14.26 -10.03
CA ALA A 232 -19.94 -13.67 -8.77
C ALA A 232 -21.42 -13.92 -8.47
N GLN A 233 -22.29 -14.07 -9.50
CA GLN A 233 -23.69 -14.44 -9.32
C GLN A 233 -23.83 -15.88 -8.83
N GLU A 234 -22.96 -16.80 -9.26
CA GLU A 234 -22.89 -18.16 -8.71
C GLU A 234 -22.52 -18.17 -7.20
N MET A 235 -21.86 -17.12 -6.72
CA MET A 235 -21.41 -16.97 -5.31
C MET A 235 -22.27 -15.98 -4.49
N THR A 236 -23.42 -15.53 -4.99
CA THR A 236 -24.21 -14.42 -4.38
C THR A 236 -24.80 -14.70 -3.00
N GLY A 237 -24.71 -15.93 -2.50
CA GLY A 237 -25.20 -16.32 -1.16
C GLY A 237 -24.14 -16.29 -0.05
N VAL A 238 -22.84 -16.35 -0.40
CA VAL A 238 -21.74 -16.55 0.55
C VAL A 238 -21.19 -15.22 1.05
N PHE A 239 -21.13 -15.04 2.38
CA PHE A 239 -20.51 -13.87 2.98
C PHE A 239 -19.01 -13.85 2.71
N ALA A 240 -18.46 -12.68 2.37
CA ALA A 240 -17.03 -12.47 2.14
C ALA A 240 -16.39 -13.43 1.10
N ALA A 241 -17.17 -13.89 0.11
CA ALA A 241 -16.64 -14.72 -0.97
C ALA A 241 -15.52 -14.01 -1.75
N GLY A 242 -14.50 -14.75 -2.17
CA GLY A 242 -13.36 -14.23 -2.92
C GLY A 242 -12.40 -13.40 -2.08
N CYS A 243 -11.78 -12.35 -2.66
CA CYS A 243 -10.79 -11.49 -2.00
C CYS A 243 -11.24 -10.01 -2.03
N GLY A 244 -12.48 -9.77 -1.57
CA GLY A 244 -13.06 -8.43 -1.44
C GLY A 244 -12.82 -7.81 -0.06
N PHE A 245 -13.38 -6.59 0.15
CA PHE A 245 -13.24 -5.83 1.38
C PHE A 245 -13.58 -6.66 2.64
N TYR A 246 -14.73 -7.33 2.67
CA TYR A 246 -15.14 -8.13 3.82
C TYR A 246 -14.14 -9.24 4.16
N LYS A 247 -13.65 -9.98 3.16
CA LYS A 247 -12.64 -11.02 3.37
C LYS A 247 -11.34 -10.44 3.92
N LEU A 248 -10.83 -9.38 3.30
CA LEU A 248 -9.57 -8.77 3.68
C LEU A 248 -9.63 -8.14 5.07
N PHE A 249 -10.75 -7.50 5.42
CA PHE A 249 -10.95 -6.97 6.76
C PHE A 249 -10.98 -8.06 7.84
N TRP A 250 -11.70 -9.15 7.60
CA TRP A 250 -11.74 -10.27 8.55
C TRP A 250 -10.38 -10.95 8.71
N LEU A 251 -9.62 -11.08 7.62
CA LEU A 251 -8.25 -11.60 7.70
C LEU A 251 -7.30 -10.65 8.44
N PHE A 252 -7.45 -9.34 8.26
CA PHE A 252 -6.76 -8.34 9.07
C PHE A 252 -7.12 -8.49 10.56
N PHE A 253 -8.40 -8.53 10.90
CA PHE A 253 -8.87 -8.61 12.27
C PHE A 253 -8.42 -9.90 12.97
N LEU A 254 -8.65 -11.05 12.34
CA LEU A 254 -8.21 -12.35 12.85
C LEU A 254 -6.69 -12.46 12.87
N GLY A 255 -6.00 -11.95 11.87
CA GLY A 255 -4.54 -11.91 11.80
C GLY A 255 -3.93 -11.04 12.90
N SER A 256 -4.55 -9.89 13.22
CA SER A 256 -4.13 -9.06 14.36
C SER A 256 -4.26 -9.79 15.68
N PHE A 257 -5.37 -10.49 15.90
CA PHE A 257 -5.63 -11.24 17.13
C PHE A 257 -4.71 -12.46 17.28
N LEU A 258 -4.63 -13.29 16.24
CA LEU A 258 -3.78 -14.49 16.26
C LEU A 258 -2.29 -14.13 16.31
N GLY A 259 -1.89 -13.04 15.65
CA GLY A 259 -0.53 -12.55 15.67
C GLY A 259 -0.08 -12.09 17.04
N ASP A 260 -0.92 -11.36 17.78
CA ASP A 260 -0.64 -10.95 19.16
C ASP A 260 -0.45 -12.17 20.08
N ILE A 261 -1.36 -13.14 20.00
CA ILE A 261 -1.26 -14.39 20.77
C ILE A 261 0.04 -15.13 20.43
N THR A 262 0.34 -15.30 19.14
CA THR A 262 1.52 -16.04 18.68
C THR A 262 2.80 -15.37 19.17
N GLU A 263 2.89 -14.05 19.05
CA GLU A 263 4.06 -13.28 19.50
C GLU A 263 4.20 -13.28 21.02
N THR A 264 3.09 -13.18 21.74
CA THR A 264 3.07 -13.28 23.21
C THR A 264 3.56 -14.64 23.69
N ILE A 265 3.11 -15.74 23.07
CA ILE A 265 3.57 -17.10 23.38
C ILE A 265 5.06 -17.26 23.04
N PHE A 266 5.51 -16.77 21.88
CA PHE A 266 6.91 -16.83 21.47
C PHE A 266 7.81 -16.07 22.45
N CYS A 267 7.42 -14.86 22.85
CA CYS A 267 8.16 -14.07 23.83
C CYS A 267 8.19 -14.72 25.21
N TRP A 268 7.07 -15.30 25.64
CA TRP A 268 7.03 -16.06 26.88
C TRP A 268 8.00 -17.25 26.86
N TRP A 269 8.00 -18.02 25.78
CA TRP A 269 8.93 -19.15 25.63
C TRP A 269 10.40 -18.72 25.64
N LYS A 270 10.72 -17.58 24.99
CA LYS A 270 12.09 -17.07 24.87
C LYS A 270 12.60 -16.35 26.12
N MET A 271 11.74 -15.58 26.79
CA MET A 271 12.12 -14.67 27.90
C MET A 271 11.63 -15.16 29.27
N GLY A 272 10.78 -16.18 29.34
CA GLY A 272 10.17 -16.68 30.58
C GLY A 272 9.12 -15.74 31.19
N THR A 273 8.82 -14.62 30.58
CA THR A 273 7.86 -13.62 31.07
C THR A 273 6.77 -13.34 30.05
N ILE A 274 5.51 -13.25 30.49
CA ILE A 274 4.40 -12.87 29.64
C ILE A 274 4.41 -11.35 29.51
N THR A 275 4.69 -10.86 28.30
CA THR A 275 4.66 -9.43 27.99
C THR A 275 3.66 -9.18 26.86
N SER A 276 2.85 -8.11 26.97
CA SER A 276 1.92 -7.70 25.92
C SER A 276 2.66 -7.41 24.62
N ARG A 277 2.08 -7.82 23.50
CA ARG A 277 2.53 -7.53 22.15
C ARG A 277 1.48 -6.77 21.36
N SER A 278 0.43 -6.33 22.05
CA SER A 278 -0.64 -5.53 21.43
C SER A 278 -0.12 -4.20 20.92
N SER A 279 -0.60 -3.84 19.74
CA SER A 279 -0.35 -2.52 19.14
C SER A 279 -1.41 -1.48 19.55
N VAL A 280 -2.47 -1.92 20.26
CA VAL A 280 -3.61 -1.06 20.64
C VAL A 280 -3.92 -1.19 22.12
N VAL A 281 -4.62 -0.18 22.66
CA VAL A 281 -4.90 -0.10 24.11
C VAL A 281 -6.10 -0.94 24.56
N TYR A 282 -6.97 -1.35 23.61
CA TYR A 282 -8.12 -2.19 23.87
C TYR A 282 -8.03 -3.51 23.10
N GLY A 283 -7.84 -4.60 23.82
CA GLY A 283 -7.77 -5.94 23.26
C GLY A 283 -6.38 -6.38 22.79
N PRO A 284 -6.21 -7.67 22.54
CA PRO A 284 -4.95 -8.27 22.13
C PRO A 284 -4.84 -8.25 20.59
N PHE A 285 -4.53 -7.10 20.01
CA PHE A 285 -4.41 -6.96 18.57
C PHE A 285 -3.05 -6.39 18.15
N SER A 286 -2.27 -7.18 17.43
CA SER A 286 -1.04 -6.73 16.77
C SER A 286 -1.35 -6.23 15.37
N LEU A 287 -1.34 -4.90 15.18
CA LEU A 287 -1.60 -4.28 13.87
C LEU A 287 -0.59 -4.71 12.82
N VAL A 288 0.67 -4.91 13.20
CA VAL A 288 1.72 -5.36 12.29
C VAL A 288 1.37 -6.73 11.70
N TRP A 289 0.93 -7.68 12.51
CA TRP A 289 0.48 -8.99 12.02
C TRP A 289 -0.78 -8.91 11.18
N GLY A 290 -1.76 -8.10 11.61
CA GLY A 290 -3.00 -7.95 10.86
C GLY A 290 -2.81 -7.31 9.49
N ILE A 291 -2.06 -6.21 9.42
CA ILE A 291 -1.72 -5.56 8.15
C ILE A 291 -0.85 -6.48 7.30
N GLY A 292 0.07 -7.25 7.90
CA GLY A 292 0.86 -8.27 7.22
C GLY A 292 -0.02 -9.34 6.56
N CYS A 293 -0.98 -9.90 7.29
CA CYS A 293 -1.95 -10.87 6.75
C CYS A 293 -2.81 -10.30 5.62
N PHE A 294 -3.30 -9.08 5.82
CA PHE A 294 -4.01 -8.33 4.77
C PHE A 294 -3.13 -8.17 3.53
N PHE A 295 -1.92 -7.66 3.70
CA PHE A 295 -1.01 -7.34 2.61
C PHE A 295 -0.56 -8.60 1.85
N LEU A 296 -0.15 -9.65 2.56
CA LEU A 296 0.21 -10.92 1.94
C LEU A 296 -0.97 -11.52 1.16
N THR A 297 -2.17 -11.51 1.74
CA THR A 297 -3.35 -12.00 1.03
C THR A 297 -3.66 -11.14 -0.18
N TYR A 298 -3.62 -9.81 -0.02
CA TYR A 298 -3.90 -8.89 -1.11
C TYR A 298 -2.96 -9.10 -2.29
N MET A 299 -1.67 -9.28 -2.03
CA MET A 299 -0.63 -9.44 -3.04
C MET A 299 -0.58 -10.85 -3.64
N LEU A 300 -0.76 -11.88 -2.81
CA LEU A 300 -0.53 -13.26 -3.21
C LEU A 300 -1.81 -14.05 -3.55
N TYR A 301 -3.00 -13.49 -3.35
CA TYR A 301 -4.26 -14.18 -3.60
C TYR A 301 -4.38 -14.81 -4.99
N GLN A 302 -3.92 -14.10 -6.02
CA GLN A 302 -3.94 -14.61 -7.41
C GLN A 302 -2.91 -15.72 -7.66
N TYR A 303 -1.92 -15.85 -6.76
CA TYR A 303 -0.82 -16.81 -6.85
C TYR A 303 -0.92 -17.93 -5.81
N ARG A 304 -2.05 -18.01 -5.08
CA ARG A 304 -2.24 -19.00 -4.00
C ARG A 304 -2.04 -20.44 -4.46
N ASP A 305 -2.27 -20.72 -5.75
CA ASP A 305 -2.15 -22.05 -6.37
C ASP A 305 -0.75 -22.29 -6.99
N ARG A 306 0.16 -21.31 -6.92
CA ARG A 306 1.56 -21.46 -7.34
C ARG A 306 2.35 -22.32 -6.37
N SER A 307 3.56 -22.75 -6.79
CA SER A 307 4.46 -23.56 -5.96
C SER A 307 4.83 -22.87 -4.65
N ASP A 308 5.13 -23.66 -3.64
CA ASP A 308 5.56 -23.16 -2.33
C ASP A 308 6.84 -22.33 -2.43
N SER A 309 7.78 -22.74 -3.31
CA SER A 309 9.00 -21.97 -3.59
C SER A 309 8.71 -20.58 -4.14
N PHE A 310 7.71 -20.45 -5.02
CA PHE A 310 7.29 -19.15 -5.53
C PHE A 310 6.73 -18.25 -4.42
N ILE A 311 5.82 -18.80 -3.60
CA ILE A 311 5.23 -18.08 -2.47
C ILE A 311 6.29 -17.71 -1.44
N PHE A 312 7.25 -18.62 -1.18
CA PHE A 312 8.36 -18.39 -0.26
C PHE A 312 9.23 -17.21 -0.71
N ILE A 313 9.71 -17.22 -1.96
CA ILE A 313 10.56 -16.13 -2.49
C ILE A 313 9.81 -14.80 -2.46
N PHE A 314 8.57 -14.79 -2.93
CA PHE A 314 7.74 -13.58 -2.88
C PHE A 314 7.49 -13.11 -1.46
N GLY A 315 7.15 -14.02 -0.56
CA GLY A 315 6.92 -13.74 0.85
C GLY A 315 8.17 -13.21 1.56
N THR A 316 9.34 -13.74 1.22
CA THR A 316 10.63 -13.25 1.74
C THR A 316 10.85 -11.79 1.37
N VAL A 317 10.67 -11.42 0.12
CA VAL A 317 10.85 -10.03 -0.36
C VAL A 317 9.76 -9.11 0.17
N LEU A 318 8.50 -9.50 0.02
CA LEU A 318 7.36 -8.68 0.45
C LEU A 318 7.33 -8.49 1.97
N GLY A 319 7.56 -9.57 2.73
CA GLY A 319 7.51 -9.52 4.19
C GLY A 319 8.67 -8.73 4.78
N GLY A 320 9.91 -8.95 4.27
CA GLY A 320 11.07 -8.19 4.71
C GLY A 320 10.91 -6.69 4.45
N ALA A 321 10.44 -6.34 3.27
CA ALA A 321 10.19 -4.94 2.94
C ALA A 321 9.02 -4.35 3.75
N TYR A 322 7.96 -5.11 3.99
CA TYR A 322 6.86 -4.72 4.85
C TYR A 322 7.36 -4.38 6.26
N GLU A 323 8.18 -5.24 6.86
CA GLU A 323 8.75 -5.02 8.19
C GLU A 323 9.66 -3.78 8.24
N TYR A 324 10.48 -3.58 7.20
CA TYR A 324 11.30 -2.38 7.06
C TYR A 324 10.44 -1.11 6.99
N ILE A 325 9.41 -1.11 6.15
CA ILE A 325 8.47 0.02 5.99
C ILE A 325 7.76 0.31 7.32
N CYS A 326 7.26 -0.73 8.01
CA CYS A 326 6.63 -0.58 9.32
C CYS A 326 7.57 0.08 10.33
N SER A 327 8.85 -0.33 10.40
CA SER A 327 9.84 0.27 11.29
C SER A 327 10.02 1.77 11.02
N VAL A 328 10.19 2.14 9.74
CA VAL A 328 10.36 3.56 9.36
C VAL A 328 9.09 4.38 9.64
N VAL A 329 7.91 3.85 9.30
CA VAL A 329 6.64 4.55 9.53
C VAL A 329 6.38 4.77 11.03
N LEU A 330 6.62 3.75 11.87
CA LEU A 330 6.45 3.85 13.32
C LEU A 330 7.39 4.91 13.92
N GLU A 331 8.63 4.96 13.44
CA GLU A 331 9.57 6.02 13.88
C GLU A 331 9.14 7.39 13.40
N LEU A 332 8.70 7.55 12.14
CA LEU A 332 8.25 8.84 11.61
C LEU A 332 6.99 9.37 12.30
N VAL A 333 6.06 8.48 12.66
CA VAL A 333 4.77 8.86 13.25
C VAL A 333 4.86 9.01 14.77
N PHE A 334 5.57 8.10 15.43
CA PHE A 334 5.59 8.03 16.90
C PHE A 334 6.94 8.35 17.51
N GLY A 335 8.01 8.58 16.70
CA GLY A 335 9.36 8.79 17.23
C GLY A 335 9.90 7.59 17.99
N THR A 336 9.37 6.38 17.72
CA THR A 336 9.63 5.17 18.50
C THR A 336 9.96 4.01 17.61
N VAL A 337 11.00 3.24 17.97
CA VAL A 337 11.35 1.97 17.34
C VAL A 337 11.00 0.83 18.31
N PHE A 338 10.27 -0.17 17.81
CA PHE A 338 9.79 -1.31 18.61
C PHE A 338 10.70 -2.53 18.54
N TRP A 339 11.61 -2.60 17.56
CA TRP A 339 12.63 -3.64 17.40
C TRP A 339 13.90 -3.05 16.82
N ASP A 340 15.03 -3.70 17.08
CA ASP A 340 16.34 -3.29 16.62
C ASP A 340 17.21 -4.53 16.35
N TYR A 341 17.62 -4.70 15.09
CA TYR A 341 18.46 -5.81 14.62
C TYR A 341 19.92 -5.41 14.38
N SER A 342 20.36 -4.22 14.83
CA SER A 342 21.71 -3.69 14.57
C SER A 342 22.84 -4.65 14.98
N LYS A 343 22.58 -5.49 16.01
CA LYS A 343 23.54 -6.47 16.53
C LYS A 343 23.55 -7.80 15.77
N ILE A 344 22.62 -8.01 14.81
CA ILE A 344 22.48 -9.26 14.06
C ILE A 344 23.13 -9.08 12.70
N PRO A 345 23.99 -10.02 12.24
CA PRO A 345 24.61 -9.94 10.91
C PRO A 345 23.56 -9.87 9.78
N PHE A 346 23.94 -9.26 8.66
CA PHE A 346 23.09 -9.07 7.48
C PHE A 346 21.80 -8.28 7.78
N ASN A 347 21.86 -7.31 8.70
CA ASN A 347 20.78 -6.37 8.91
C ASN A 347 20.86 -5.19 7.93
N LEU A 348 19.71 -4.57 7.67
CA LEU A 348 19.59 -3.36 6.86
C LEU A 348 19.13 -2.22 7.77
N GLY A 349 20.10 -1.37 8.17
CA GLY A 349 19.84 -0.24 9.05
C GLY A 349 19.27 -0.61 10.44
N GLY A 350 19.53 -1.83 10.93
CA GLY A 350 18.94 -2.34 12.17
C GLY A 350 17.44 -2.63 12.10
N ARG A 351 16.77 -2.32 10.99
CA ARG A 351 15.30 -2.37 10.85
C ARG A 351 14.78 -3.73 10.40
N ILE A 352 15.56 -4.44 9.60
CA ILE A 352 15.28 -5.79 9.12
C ILE A 352 16.59 -6.55 8.99
N ASN A 353 16.52 -7.88 9.00
CA ASN A 353 17.66 -8.75 8.81
C ASN A 353 17.28 -9.93 7.91
N LEU A 354 18.26 -10.45 7.20
CA LEU A 354 18.06 -11.50 6.19
C LEU A 354 17.40 -12.77 6.76
N LEU A 355 17.73 -13.17 7.98
CA LEU A 355 17.12 -14.32 8.65
C LEU A 355 15.61 -14.11 8.84
N TYR A 356 15.19 -12.92 9.29
CA TYR A 356 13.77 -12.60 9.46
C TYR A 356 13.04 -12.45 8.13
N CYS A 357 13.73 -12.01 7.06
CA CYS A 357 13.16 -12.07 5.70
C CYS A 357 12.78 -13.51 5.32
N PHE A 358 13.64 -14.51 5.63
CA PHE A 358 13.31 -15.92 5.38
C PHE A 358 12.15 -16.41 6.25
N PHE A 359 12.05 -15.96 7.50
CA PHE A 359 10.88 -16.27 8.33
C PHE A 359 9.59 -15.70 7.74
N TRP A 360 9.62 -14.50 7.17
CA TRP A 360 8.49 -13.95 6.41
C TRP A 360 8.14 -14.81 5.19
N GLY A 361 9.12 -15.37 4.49
CA GLY A 361 8.89 -16.34 3.40
C GLY A 361 8.16 -17.59 3.88
N ILE A 362 8.61 -18.18 5.00
CA ILE A 362 7.97 -19.33 5.63
C ILE A 362 6.55 -18.95 6.07
N ALA A 363 6.39 -17.81 6.76
CA ALA A 363 5.09 -17.31 7.20
C ALA A 363 4.12 -17.11 6.03
N ALA A 364 4.59 -16.62 4.87
CA ALA A 364 3.78 -16.47 3.67
C ALA A 364 3.28 -17.82 3.11
N VAL A 365 4.14 -18.86 3.11
CA VAL A 365 3.74 -20.21 2.69
C VAL A 365 2.71 -20.79 3.66
N VAL A 366 2.99 -20.73 4.96
CA VAL A 366 2.06 -21.21 6.00
C VAL A 366 0.73 -20.44 5.92
N TRP A 367 0.80 -19.13 5.75
CA TRP A 367 -0.39 -18.31 5.59
C TRP A 367 -1.21 -18.71 4.37
N MET A 368 -0.63 -18.70 3.19
CA MET A 368 -1.36 -18.92 1.93
C MET A 368 -1.83 -20.36 1.74
N LYS A 369 -1.06 -21.34 2.21
CA LYS A 369 -1.36 -22.77 1.99
C LYS A 369 -2.14 -23.42 3.11
N ILE A 370 -2.01 -22.93 4.35
CA ILE A 370 -2.60 -23.59 5.53
C ILE A 370 -3.65 -22.70 6.20
N LEU A 371 -3.25 -21.49 6.63
CA LEU A 371 -4.11 -20.64 7.46
C LEU A 371 -5.19 -19.93 6.63
N TYR A 372 -4.83 -19.33 5.51
CA TYR A 372 -5.77 -18.60 4.66
C TYR A 372 -6.95 -19.48 4.20
N PRO A 373 -6.77 -20.70 3.66
CA PRO A 373 -7.90 -21.53 3.25
C PRO A 373 -8.85 -21.88 4.40
N LYS A 374 -8.30 -22.18 5.57
CA LYS A 374 -9.08 -22.51 6.78
C LYS A 374 -9.86 -21.31 7.30
N LEU A 375 -9.18 -20.15 7.45
CA LEU A 375 -9.82 -18.91 7.91
C LEU A 375 -10.84 -18.40 6.89
N SER A 376 -10.53 -18.48 5.60
CA SER A 376 -11.46 -18.13 4.53
C SER A 376 -12.74 -18.95 4.61
N GLY A 377 -12.61 -20.28 4.72
CA GLY A 377 -13.76 -21.18 4.87
C GLY A 377 -14.55 -20.93 6.16
N PHE A 378 -13.89 -20.56 7.27
CA PHE A 378 -14.57 -20.17 8.50
C PHE A 378 -15.34 -18.86 8.34
N ILE A 379 -14.75 -17.82 7.74
CA ILE A 379 -15.39 -16.52 7.48
C ILE A 379 -16.61 -16.69 6.56
N GLU A 380 -16.51 -17.53 5.53
CA GLU A 380 -17.57 -17.77 4.55
C GLU A 380 -18.80 -18.48 5.14
N LYS A 381 -18.66 -19.18 6.27
CA LYS A 381 -19.77 -19.78 7.01
C LYS A 381 -20.63 -18.76 7.76
N ILE A 382 -20.14 -17.54 7.97
CA ILE A 382 -20.89 -16.50 8.68
C ILE A 382 -22.11 -16.09 7.81
N PRO A 383 -23.33 -16.13 8.35
CA PRO A 383 -24.51 -15.69 7.60
C PRO A 383 -24.37 -14.22 7.17
N LYS A 384 -24.63 -13.91 5.91
CA LYS A 384 -24.49 -12.56 5.35
C LYS A 384 -25.26 -11.48 6.15
N LYS A 385 -26.42 -11.81 6.71
CA LYS A 385 -27.23 -10.92 7.53
C LYS A 385 -26.51 -10.48 8.81
N ILE A 386 -25.65 -11.32 9.37
CA ILE A 386 -24.84 -11.06 10.57
C ILE A 386 -23.48 -10.50 10.19
N GLY A 387 -22.84 -11.09 9.18
CA GLY A 387 -21.47 -10.75 8.78
C GLY A 387 -21.31 -9.30 8.33
N VAL A 388 -22.27 -8.75 7.60
CA VAL A 388 -22.19 -7.36 7.11
C VAL A 388 -22.25 -6.36 8.27
N PRO A 389 -23.29 -6.33 9.15
CA PRO A 389 -23.33 -5.38 10.26
C PRO A 389 -22.21 -5.59 11.26
N LEU A 390 -21.83 -6.85 11.55
CA LEU A 390 -20.71 -7.15 12.45
C LEU A 390 -19.39 -6.62 11.89
N THR A 391 -19.16 -6.74 10.58
CA THR A 391 -17.94 -6.17 9.95
C THR A 391 -17.87 -4.67 10.18
N TRP A 392 -18.95 -3.93 9.93
CA TRP A 392 -18.96 -2.48 10.13
C TRP A 392 -18.79 -2.07 11.59
N PHE A 393 -19.39 -2.82 12.51
CA PHE A 393 -19.17 -2.62 13.95
C PHE A 393 -17.69 -2.79 14.30
N LEU A 394 -17.06 -3.89 13.84
CA LEU A 394 -15.64 -4.14 14.08
C LEU A 394 -14.72 -3.14 13.37
N VAL A 395 -15.09 -2.64 12.18
CA VAL A 395 -14.35 -1.55 11.50
C VAL A 395 -14.35 -0.31 12.37
N VAL A 396 -15.51 0.12 12.84
CA VAL A 396 -15.63 1.30 13.71
C VAL A 396 -14.85 1.11 15.00
N PHE A 397 -14.96 -0.07 15.63
CA PHE A 397 -14.20 -0.43 16.83
C PHE A 397 -12.69 -0.32 16.60
N MET A 398 -12.15 -0.95 15.53
CA MET A 398 -10.72 -0.94 15.25
C MET A 398 -10.20 0.47 14.91
N VAL A 399 -10.96 1.26 14.15
CA VAL A 399 -10.60 2.65 13.84
C VAL A 399 -10.55 3.49 15.11
N PHE A 400 -11.57 3.36 15.98
CA PHE A 400 -11.59 4.03 17.28
C PHE A 400 -10.41 3.62 18.15
N ASP A 401 -10.13 2.32 18.26
CA ASP A 401 -9.06 1.79 19.10
C ASP A 401 -7.68 2.26 18.57
N MET A 402 -7.44 2.21 17.27
CA MET A 402 -6.21 2.75 16.67
C MET A 402 -6.05 4.25 16.96
N ALA A 403 -7.12 5.03 16.83
CA ALA A 403 -7.07 6.47 17.09
C ALA A 403 -6.76 6.78 18.56
N ILE A 404 -7.45 6.12 19.50
CA ILE A 404 -7.22 6.33 20.93
C ILE A 404 -5.82 5.82 21.35
N SER A 405 -5.34 4.73 20.75
CA SER A 405 -4.00 4.18 21.02
C SER A 405 -2.91 5.13 20.56
N GLY A 406 -3.05 5.72 19.38
CA GLY A 406 -2.13 6.75 18.88
C GLY A 406 -2.10 7.99 19.78
N LEU A 407 -3.26 8.50 20.19
CA LEU A 407 -3.37 9.63 21.12
C LEU A 407 -2.76 9.32 22.48
N ALA A 408 -3.03 8.12 23.03
CA ALA A 408 -2.50 7.68 24.32
C ALA A 408 -0.96 7.52 24.27
N LEU A 409 -0.44 6.96 23.18
CA LEU A 409 1.01 6.79 22.98
C LEU A 409 1.70 8.15 22.82
N ASN A 410 1.14 9.05 22.01
CA ASN A 410 1.66 10.41 21.87
C ASN A 410 1.68 11.14 23.23
N ARG A 411 0.57 11.06 23.99
CA ARG A 411 0.49 11.66 25.33
C ARG A 411 1.47 11.06 26.32
N TYR A 412 1.70 9.75 26.26
CA TYR A 412 2.72 9.06 27.05
C TYR A 412 4.11 9.61 26.74
N HIS A 413 4.44 9.86 25.47
CA HIS A 413 5.71 10.45 25.05
C HIS A 413 5.88 11.88 25.52
N GLU A 414 4.83 12.71 25.41
CA GLU A 414 4.87 14.10 25.92
C GLU A 414 5.19 14.15 27.40
N ARG A 415 4.60 13.26 28.22
CA ARG A 415 4.87 13.20 29.66
C ARG A 415 6.31 12.82 29.99
N HIS A 416 6.97 12.01 29.15
CA HIS A 416 8.36 11.61 29.33
C HIS A 416 9.39 12.63 28.81
N GLN A 417 9.00 13.44 27.83
CA GLN A 417 9.89 14.47 27.27
C GLN A 417 9.84 15.80 28.03
N LYS A 418 8.68 16.17 28.51
CA LYS A 418 8.44 17.39 29.31
C LYS A 418 7.45 17.03 30.41
N ALA A 419 7.66 17.47 31.63
CA ALA A 419 6.66 17.31 32.69
C ALA A 419 5.35 18.03 32.29
N ALA A 420 4.59 17.41 31.39
CA ALA A 420 3.45 18.03 30.73
C ALA A 420 2.22 17.91 31.63
N THR A 421 1.76 19.01 32.17
CA THR A 421 0.47 19.11 32.84
C THR A 421 -0.67 18.99 31.83
N PRO A 422 -1.85 18.44 32.20
CA PRO A 422 -2.98 18.36 31.30
C PRO A 422 -3.51 19.77 30.98
N GLU A 423 -3.47 20.15 29.69
CA GLU A 423 -3.88 21.47 29.21
C GLU A 423 -5.36 21.58 28.85
N ASN A 424 -5.98 20.44 28.52
CA ASN A 424 -7.38 20.39 28.08
C ASN A 424 -8.11 19.13 28.57
N ALA A 425 -9.42 19.05 28.31
CA ALA A 425 -10.26 17.94 28.75
C ALA A 425 -9.80 16.59 28.16
N ILE A 426 -9.31 16.58 26.92
CA ILE A 426 -8.84 15.36 26.24
C ILE A 426 -7.59 14.84 26.92
N THR A 427 -6.59 15.68 27.14
CA THR A 427 -5.33 15.28 27.82
C THR A 427 -5.60 14.80 29.25
N LYS A 428 -6.54 15.41 29.97
CA LYS A 428 -6.96 14.95 31.31
C LYS A 428 -7.59 13.55 31.27
N ILE A 429 -8.45 13.27 30.26
CA ILE A 429 -9.04 11.94 30.07
C ILE A 429 -7.95 10.92 29.75
N LEU A 430 -7.01 11.25 28.84
CA LEU A 430 -5.92 10.38 28.46
C LEU A 430 -5.01 10.05 29.66
N ASP A 431 -4.64 11.06 30.46
CA ASP A 431 -3.79 10.87 31.66
C ASP A 431 -4.49 9.99 32.71
N THR A 432 -5.81 10.14 32.87
CA THR A 432 -6.60 9.35 33.83
C THR A 432 -6.80 7.91 33.35
N ARG A 433 -7.09 7.71 32.05
CA ARG A 433 -7.40 6.38 31.50
C ARG A 433 -6.15 5.59 31.12
N PHE A 434 -5.08 6.28 30.73
CA PHE A 434 -3.83 5.69 30.25
C PHE A 434 -2.61 6.26 31.01
N PRO A 435 -2.53 6.03 32.35
CA PRO A 435 -1.36 6.42 33.14
C PRO A 435 -0.12 5.64 32.69
N ASP A 436 1.07 6.14 33.03
CA ASP A 436 2.36 5.58 32.57
C ASP A 436 2.48 4.09 32.87
N LYS A 437 2.14 3.67 34.09
CA LYS A 437 2.14 2.23 34.48
C LYS A 437 1.31 1.34 33.56
N ARG A 438 0.19 1.86 33.01
CA ARG A 438 -0.65 1.13 32.05
C ARG A 438 0.01 1.09 30.68
N MET A 439 0.58 2.22 30.23
CA MET A 439 1.26 2.34 28.94
C MET A 439 2.51 1.45 28.88
N GLU A 440 3.33 1.42 29.92
CA GLU A 440 4.49 0.53 30.04
C GLU A 440 4.11 -0.95 29.98
N ARG A 441 2.95 -1.30 30.56
CA ARG A 441 2.43 -2.68 30.47
C ARG A 441 1.96 -3.04 29.07
N ILE A 442 1.35 -2.09 28.34
CA ILE A 442 0.84 -2.31 26.97
C ILE A 442 1.99 -2.31 25.97
N TYR A 443 2.94 -1.36 26.11
CA TYR A 443 4.06 -1.15 25.19
C TYR A 443 5.43 -1.33 25.86
N PRO A 444 5.74 -2.54 26.37
CA PRO A 444 6.97 -2.77 27.16
C PRO A 444 8.26 -2.64 26.32
N SER A 445 8.15 -2.71 25.01
CA SER A 445 9.28 -2.66 24.07
C SER A 445 9.46 -1.29 23.39
N ALA A 446 8.62 -0.29 23.72
CA ALA A 446 8.73 1.04 23.12
C ALA A 446 10.05 1.71 23.56
N LYS A 447 10.95 1.97 22.60
CA LYS A 447 12.21 2.71 22.81
C LYS A 447 12.12 4.04 22.11
N HIS A 448 12.40 5.13 22.84
CA HIS A 448 12.48 6.45 22.24
C HIS A 448 13.75 6.58 21.39
N VAL A 449 13.61 7.08 20.19
CA VAL A 449 14.73 7.54 19.38
C VAL A 449 14.94 9.00 19.70
N LYS A 450 16.16 9.33 20.19
CA LYS A 450 16.57 10.70 20.50
C LYS A 450 16.76 11.54 19.25
#